data_aea790fa6c3a02a2fde1821b13f8b258
#
_entry.id   aea790fa6c3a02a2fde1821b13f8b258
#
_cell.length_a   1.000
_cell.length_b   1.000
_cell.length_c   1.000
_cell.angle_alpha   90.00
_cell.angle_beta   90.00
_cell.angle_gamma   90.00
#
_symmetry.space_group_name_H-M   'P 1'
#
loop_
_entity.id
_entity.type
_entity.pdbx_description
1 polymer ?
#
loop_
_entity_poly.entity_id
_entity_poly.type
_entity_poly.pdbx_seq_one_letter_code
_entity_poly.pdbx_strand_id
1 'polypeptide(L)'
;SVTDLPIAIDANQGWADRQYALDMIHWLKEKGVVMIEQPMPKEKLEDIAWITQQSPLPIFADESLQRLGDVAALKGAFTGINIKLMKCTGMREAWKMVTLAHALGMRVMVGCMTETSCAISAASQFSPLVDFADLDGNLLISNDRFKGVEVVKGKITLNDLPGIGVMKI
;
A
#
# COMPACT_ATOMS: atom_id res chain seq x y z
N SER A 1 -14.22 -16.57 14.19
CA SER A 1 -13.08 -15.68 13.84
C SER A 1 -11.82 -16.52 13.75
N VAL A 2 -11.03 -16.31 12.71
CA VAL A 2 -9.70 -16.97 12.56
C VAL A 2 -8.58 -16.11 13.15
N THR A 3 -8.84 -14.82 13.39
CA THR A 3 -7.88 -13.87 13.98
C THR A 3 -8.62 -12.68 14.58
N ASP A 4 -8.02 -12.08 15.62
CA ASP A 4 -8.46 -10.80 16.20
C ASP A 4 -7.64 -9.62 15.65
N LEU A 5 -6.70 -9.88 14.73
CA LEU A 5 -5.90 -8.85 14.08
C LEU A 5 -6.74 -8.14 13.00
N PRO A 6 -6.49 -6.83 12.75
CA PRO A 6 -7.11 -6.12 11.64
C PRO A 6 -6.72 -6.75 10.30
N ILE A 7 -7.70 -6.92 9.41
CA ILE A 7 -7.51 -7.51 8.09
C ILE A 7 -7.63 -6.41 7.04
N ALA A 8 -6.65 -6.29 6.15
CA ALA A 8 -6.73 -5.53 4.92
C ALA A 8 -7.05 -6.46 3.74
N ILE A 9 -7.77 -5.96 2.74
CA ILE A 9 -8.11 -6.71 1.53
C ILE A 9 -7.57 -5.94 0.32
N ASP A 10 -6.73 -6.60 -0.46
CA ASP A 10 -6.42 -6.19 -1.82
C ASP A 10 -7.33 -6.95 -2.79
N ALA A 11 -8.18 -6.22 -3.50
CA ALA A 11 -9.07 -6.79 -4.49
C ALA A 11 -8.42 -6.91 -5.87
N ASN A 12 -7.23 -6.37 -6.06
CA ASN A 12 -6.44 -6.45 -7.31
C ASN A 12 -7.29 -6.18 -8.55
N GLN A 13 -8.11 -5.12 -8.54
CA GLN A 13 -9.00 -4.73 -9.64
C GLN A 13 -10.13 -5.76 -9.93
N GLY A 14 -10.39 -6.69 -9.02
CA GLY A 14 -11.21 -7.88 -9.30
C GLY A 14 -12.72 -7.62 -9.38
N TRP A 15 -13.21 -6.46 -8.93
CA TRP A 15 -14.65 -6.19 -8.93
C TRP A 15 -15.04 -5.33 -10.13
N ALA A 16 -15.82 -5.91 -11.06
CA ALA A 16 -16.16 -5.27 -12.32
C ALA A 16 -17.39 -4.33 -12.23
N ASP A 17 -18.29 -4.58 -11.29
CA ASP A 17 -19.52 -3.81 -11.07
C ASP A 17 -19.41 -3.00 -9.77
N ARG A 18 -19.77 -1.71 -9.84
CA ARG A 18 -19.63 -0.80 -8.70
C ARG A 18 -20.59 -1.08 -7.55
N GLN A 19 -21.83 -1.53 -7.85
CA GLN A 19 -22.79 -1.86 -6.80
C GLN A 19 -22.34 -3.11 -6.08
N TYR A 20 -21.93 -4.15 -6.83
CA TYR A 20 -21.36 -5.35 -6.24
C TYR A 20 -20.13 -5.03 -5.36
N ALA A 21 -19.23 -4.16 -5.84
CA ALA A 21 -18.06 -3.74 -5.08
C ALA A 21 -18.46 -3.05 -3.76
N LEU A 22 -19.43 -2.15 -3.79
CA LEU A 22 -19.94 -1.47 -2.59
C LEU A 22 -20.57 -2.46 -1.60
N ASP A 23 -21.39 -3.39 -2.09
CA ASP A 23 -22.03 -4.41 -1.26
C ASP A 23 -20.97 -5.32 -0.60
N MET A 24 -19.93 -5.72 -1.35
CA MET A 24 -18.80 -6.48 -0.81
C MET A 24 -18.05 -5.70 0.27
N ILE A 25 -17.83 -4.40 0.09
CA ILE A 25 -17.15 -3.55 1.07
C ILE A 25 -17.96 -3.49 2.37
N HIS A 26 -19.27 -3.33 2.28
CA HIS A 26 -20.15 -3.36 3.47
C HIS A 26 -20.09 -4.70 4.19
N TRP A 27 -20.19 -5.80 3.45
CA TRP A 27 -20.08 -7.14 4.01
C TRP A 27 -18.71 -7.38 4.67
N LEU A 28 -17.61 -6.97 4.02
CA LEU A 28 -16.24 -7.08 4.56
C LEU A 28 -16.06 -6.24 5.84
N LYS A 29 -16.66 -5.05 5.90
CA LYS A 29 -16.69 -4.23 7.11
C LYS A 29 -17.28 -4.97 8.30
N GLU A 30 -18.40 -5.70 8.10
CA GLU A 30 -19.01 -6.53 9.15
C GLU A 30 -18.11 -7.69 9.59
N LYS A 31 -17.18 -8.12 8.74
CA LYS A 31 -16.18 -9.17 9.04
C LYS A 31 -14.91 -8.65 9.72
N GLY A 32 -14.82 -7.33 10.01
CA GLY A 32 -13.68 -6.73 10.69
C GLY A 32 -12.57 -6.25 9.76
N VAL A 33 -12.83 -6.19 8.44
CA VAL A 33 -11.88 -5.58 7.49
C VAL A 33 -11.76 -4.08 7.78
N VAL A 34 -10.54 -3.55 7.68
CA VAL A 34 -10.20 -2.16 8.03
C VAL A 34 -9.89 -1.28 6.83
N MET A 35 -9.57 -1.87 5.69
CA MET A 35 -9.29 -1.14 4.43
C MET A 35 -9.45 -2.04 3.21
N ILE A 36 -9.70 -1.43 2.06
CA ILE A 36 -9.75 -2.09 0.75
C ILE A 36 -8.72 -1.44 -0.16
N GLU A 37 -7.94 -2.26 -0.86
CA GLU A 37 -7.00 -1.83 -1.88
C GLU A 37 -7.55 -2.17 -3.27
N GLN A 38 -7.40 -1.26 -4.21
CA GLN A 38 -7.74 -1.30 -5.63
C GLN A 38 -8.97 -2.19 -5.96
N PRO A 39 -10.19 -1.77 -5.56
CA PRO A 39 -11.39 -2.60 -5.71
C PRO A 39 -11.75 -2.91 -7.17
N MET A 40 -11.56 -1.93 -8.07
CA MET A 40 -11.97 -2.00 -9.47
C MET A 40 -10.82 -1.70 -10.42
N PRO A 41 -10.96 -2.07 -11.72
CA PRO A 41 -10.02 -1.69 -12.77
C PRO A 41 -9.70 -0.19 -12.73
N LYS A 42 -8.43 0.15 -12.88
CA LYS A 42 -7.92 1.53 -12.78
C LYS A 42 -8.54 2.50 -13.79
N GLU A 43 -9.06 1.98 -14.91
CA GLU A 43 -9.75 2.74 -15.94
C GLU A 43 -11.14 3.21 -15.49
N LYS A 44 -11.71 2.61 -14.42
CA LYS A 44 -13.03 2.92 -13.88
C LYS A 44 -12.97 3.96 -12.75
N LEU A 45 -12.20 5.01 -12.92
CA LEU A 45 -11.94 6.00 -11.86
C LEU A 45 -13.22 6.65 -11.32
N GLU A 46 -14.21 6.89 -12.18
CA GLU A 46 -15.51 7.47 -11.79
C GLU A 46 -16.32 6.52 -10.91
N ASP A 47 -16.32 5.22 -11.24
CA ASP A 47 -16.97 4.19 -10.42
C ASP A 47 -16.27 4.03 -9.07
N ILE A 48 -14.93 4.09 -9.06
CA ILE A 48 -14.13 4.05 -7.81
C ILE A 48 -14.45 5.28 -6.94
N ALA A 49 -14.53 6.47 -7.53
CA ALA A 49 -14.90 7.68 -6.80
C ALA A 49 -16.31 7.56 -6.18
N TRP A 50 -17.26 7.02 -6.94
CA TRP A 50 -18.62 6.78 -6.46
C TRP A 50 -18.64 5.80 -5.28
N ILE A 51 -17.87 4.70 -5.35
CA ILE A 51 -17.72 3.75 -4.23
C ILE A 51 -17.10 4.44 -3.02
N THR A 52 -16.01 5.16 -3.22
CA THR A 52 -15.25 5.80 -2.14
C THR A 52 -16.08 6.77 -1.32
N GLN A 53 -16.99 7.51 -1.96
CA GLN A 53 -17.91 8.43 -1.30
C GLN A 53 -18.92 7.74 -0.38
N GLN A 54 -19.24 6.46 -0.63
CA GLN A 54 -20.23 5.70 0.10
C GLN A 54 -19.63 4.61 0.99
N SER A 55 -18.34 4.33 0.81
CA SER A 55 -17.65 3.26 1.51
C SER A 55 -17.49 3.55 3.01
N PRO A 56 -17.85 2.61 3.89
CA PRO A 56 -17.54 2.70 5.31
C PRO A 56 -16.08 2.38 5.63
N LEU A 57 -15.28 1.99 4.62
CA LEU A 57 -13.86 1.66 4.72
C LEU A 57 -13.02 2.58 3.85
N PRO A 58 -11.80 2.91 4.25
CA PRO A 58 -10.88 3.63 3.37
C PRO A 58 -10.50 2.77 2.16
N ILE A 59 -10.47 3.42 0.98
CA ILE A 59 -10.12 2.81 -0.31
C ILE A 59 -8.75 3.33 -0.74
N PHE A 60 -7.83 2.41 -1.02
CA PHE A 60 -6.44 2.74 -1.42
C PHE A 60 -6.19 2.41 -2.89
N ALA A 61 -5.45 3.31 -3.56
CA ALA A 61 -5.01 3.11 -4.94
C ALA A 61 -3.69 2.34 -4.98
N ASP A 62 -3.63 1.25 -5.75
CA ASP A 62 -2.38 0.55 -6.10
C ASP A 62 -2.08 0.67 -7.58
N GLU A 63 -2.75 -0.06 -8.45
CA GLU A 63 -2.48 -0.03 -9.90
C GLU A 63 -2.85 1.31 -10.55
N SER A 64 -3.74 2.06 -9.93
CA SER A 64 -4.08 3.43 -10.34
C SER A 64 -2.96 4.44 -10.05
N LEU A 65 -2.03 4.12 -9.15
CA LEU A 65 -0.91 4.95 -8.75
C LEU A 65 0.40 4.40 -9.29
N GLN A 66 1.08 5.12 -10.18
CA GLN A 66 2.40 4.74 -10.67
C GLN A 66 3.47 5.76 -10.28
N ARG A 67 3.17 7.04 -10.44
CA ARG A 67 4.15 8.12 -10.33
C ARG A 67 3.60 9.31 -9.53
N LEU A 68 4.49 10.23 -9.20
CA LEU A 68 4.13 11.47 -8.50
C LEU A 68 2.99 12.25 -9.18
N GLY A 69 2.98 12.26 -10.52
CA GLY A 69 1.94 12.97 -11.27
C GLY A 69 0.53 12.44 -11.07
N ASP A 70 0.39 11.18 -10.70
CA ASP A 70 -0.92 10.55 -10.53
C ASP A 70 -1.60 10.95 -9.21
N VAL A 71 -0.81 11.30 -8.18
CA VAL A 71 -1.30 11.52 -6.81
C VAL A 71 -2.44 12.53 -6.77
N ALA A 72 -2.28 13.68 -7.44
CA ALA A 72 -3.29 14.73 -7.44
C ALA A 72 -4.57 14.31 -8.19
N ALA A 73 -4.45 13.53 -9.27
CA ALA A 73 -5.58 13.06 -10.07
C ALA A 73 -6.44 12.03 -9.30
N LEU A 74 -5.86 11.32 -8.34
CA LEU A 74 -6.55 10.31 -7.54
C LEU A 74 -7.30 10.91 -6.33
N LYS A 75 -7.10 12.20 -6.04
CA LYS A 75 -7.82 12.90 -4.97
C LYS A 75 -9.32 12.89 -5.23
N GLY A 76 -10.09 12.37 -4.27
CA GLY A 76 -11.55 12.24 -4.36
C GLY A 76 -12.02 10.91 -4.95
N ALA A 77 -11.18 10.21 -5.72
CA ALA A 77 -11.47 8.85 -6.15
C ALA A 77 -10.99 7.80 -5.13
N PHE A 78 -9.95 8.13 -4.35
CA PHE A 78 -9.42 7.26 -3.32
C PHE A 78 -9.26 8.01 -1.98
N THR A 79 -9.38 7.28 -0.89
CA THR A 79 -9.08 7.79 0.46
C THR A 79 -7.57 7.89 0.69
N GLY A 80 -6.82 6.98 0.08
CA GLY A 80 -5.37 6.86 0.24
C GLY A 80 -4.69 6.27 -0.97
N ILE A 81 -3.37 6.21 -0.91
CA ILE A 81 -2.50 5.68 -1.97
C ILE A 81 -1.53 4.64 -1.41
N ASN A 82 -1.22 3.62 -2.21
CA ASN A 82 -0.18 2.64 -1.94
C ASN A 82 1.07 2.92 -2.79
N ILE A 83 2.12 3.41 -2.14
CA ILE A 83 3.41 3.73 -2.77
C ILE A 83 4.27 2.47 -2.77
N LYS A 84 4.68 2.02 -3.96
CA LYS A 84 5.66 0.94 -4.13
C LYS A 84 6.89 1.51 -4.84
N LEU A 85 8.09 1.31 -4.27
CA LEU A 85 9.33 1.90 -4.80
C LEU A 85 9.62 1.44 -6.24
N MET A 86 9.22 0.22 -6.59
CA MET A 86 9.33 -0.32 -7.95
C MET A 86 8.46 0.41 -8.98
N LYS A 87 7.32 0.95 -8.57
CA LYS A 87 6.45 1.76 -9.44
C LYS A 87 6.97 3.19 -9.58
N CYS A 88 7.32 3.83 -8.47
CA CYS A 88 7.63 5.26 -8.43
C CYS A 88 9.12 5.60 -8.64
N THR A 89 9.92 4.64 -9.11
CA THR A 89 11.35 4.82 -9.44
C THR A 89 12.26 5.17 -8.26
N GLY A 90 11.84 4.86 -7.04
CA GLY A 90 12.69 4.88 -5.86
C GLY A 90 12.36 5.94 -4.83
N MET A 91 13.21 6.03 -3.81
CA MET A 91 12.95 6.73 -2.56
C MET A 91 12.68 8.23 -2.71
N ARG A 92 13.38 8.90 -3.62
CA ARG A 92 13.22 10.36 -3.78
C ARG A 92 11.84 10.73 -4.30
N GLU A 93 11.30 9.98 -5.24
CA GLU A 93 9.95 10.21 -5.75
C GLU A 93 8.91 9.80 -4.71
N ALA A 94 9.11 8.65 -4.04
CA ALA A 94 8.25 8.21 -2.95
C ALA A 94 8.08 9.29 -1.86
N TRP A 95 9.17 9.93 -1.46
CA TRP A 95 9.14 11.03 -0.49
C TRP A 95 8.23 12.19 -0.94
N LYS A 96 8.34 12.57 -2.21
CA LYS A 96 7.48 13.63 -2.77
C LYS A 96 6.01 13.21 -2.81
N MET A 97 5.75 11.92 -3.13
CA MET A 97 4.40 11.37 -3.15
C MET A 97 3.78 11.36 -1.75
N VAL A 98 4.51 10.93 -0.72
CA VAL A 98 4.07 11.01 0.68
C VAL A 98 3.72 12.45 1.06
N THR A 99 4.62 13.38 0.78
CA THR A 99 4.42 14.80 1.10
C THR A 99 3.19 15.38 0.40
N LEU A 100 3.02 15.10 -0.89
CA LEU A 100 1.88 15.58 -1.67
C LEU A 100 0.57 14.94 -1.21
N ALA A 101 0.55 13.63 -0.94
CA ALA A 101 -0.63 12.93 -0.45
C ALA A 101 -1.12 13.53 0.89
N HIS A 102 -0.20 13.74 1.84
CA HIS A 102 -0.53 14.39 3.11
C HIS A 102 -1.05 15.81 2.93
N ALA A 103 -0.42 16.62 2.06
CA ALA A 103 -0.89 17.97 1.75
C ALA A 103 -2.30 17.98 1.14
N LEU A 104 -2.69 16.92 0.43
CA LEU A 104 -4.02 16.72 -0.12
C LEU A 104 -5.01 16.07 0.87
N GLY A 105 -4.58 15.74 2.09
CA GLY A 105 -5.39 15.06 3.09
C GLY A 105 -5.70 13.61 2.73
N MET A 106 -4.85 12.96 1.93
CA MET A 106 -4.93 11.53 1.61
C MET A 106 -4.10 10.71 2.61
N ARG A 107 -4.57 9.50 2.92
CA ARG A 107 -3.81 8.52 3.68
C ARG A 107 -2.74 7.89 2.80
N VAL A 108 -1.69 7.37 3.43
CA VAL A 108 -0.57 6.76 2.72
C VAL A 108 -0.30 5.36 3.25
N MET A 109 -0.12 4.45 2.32
CA MET A 109 0.44 3.12 2.54
C MET A 109 1.76 3.01 1.77
N VAL A 110 2.73 2.32 2.32
CA VAL A 110 3.89 1.83 1.60
C VAL A 110 3.78 0.32 1.43
N GLY A 111 3.79 -0.11 0.19
CA GLY A 111 3.75 -1.53 -0.18
C GLY A 111 5.02 -1.97 -0.89
N CYS A 112 5.02 -3.24 -1.30
CA CYS A 112 6.11 -3.84 -2.06
C CYS A 112 5.59 -4.73 -3.19
N MET A 113 6.51 -5.23 -3.97
CA MET A 113 6.36 -6.40 -4.83
C MET A 113 7.07 -7.58 -4.14
N THR A 114 7.16 -8.73 -4.79
CA THR A 114 8.09 -9.79 -4.38
C THR A 114 9.51 -9.30 -4.69
N GLU A 115 10.22 -8.86 -3.64
CA GLU A 115 11.44 -8.07 -3.74
C GLU A 115 12.51 -8.57 -2.76
N THR A 116 13.77 -8.17 -2.97
CA THR A 116 14.88 -8.47 -2.05
C THR A 116 14.81 -7.65 -0.78
N SER A 117 15.52 -8.09 0.27
CA SER A 117 15.69 -7.33 1.51
C SER A 117 16.27 -5.92 1.28
N CYS A 118 16.98 -5.71 0.18
CA CYS A 118 17.46 -4.37 -0.20
C CYS A 118 16.30 -3.41 -0.48
N ALA A 119 15.34 -3.82 -1.30
CA ALA A 119 14.17 -3.01 -1.63
C ALA A 119 13.24 -2.83 -0.42
N ILE A 120 13.00 -3.91 0.33
CA ILE A 120 12.18 -3.85 1.55
C ILE A 120 12.82 -2.91 2.59
N SER A 121 14.14 -2.98 2.80
CA SER A 121 14.82 -2.05 3.71
C SER A 121 14.70 -0.59 3.27
N ALA A 122 14.78 -0.33 1.96
CA ALA A 122 14.58 1.02 1.43
C ALA A 122 13.13 1.50 1.67
N ALA A 123 12.13 0.65 1.39
CA ALA A 123 10.72 0.97 1.61
C ALA A 123 10.41 1.17 3.10
N SER A 124 11.01 0.38 3.98
CA SER A 124 10.84 0.47 5.43
C SER A 124 11.26 1.81 6.02
N GLN A 125 12.15 2.57 5.35
CA GLN A 125 12.53 3.91 5.80
C GLN A 125 11.34 4.90 5.78
N PHE A 126 10.28 4.60 5.03
CA PHE A 126 9.05 5.41 4.97
C PHE A 126 8.02 5.00 6.01
N SER A 127 8.14 3.84 6.66
CA SER A 127 7.13 3.33 7.60
C SER A 127 6.75 4.34 8.70
N PRO A 128 7.65 5.16 9.26
CA PRO A 128 7.27 6.17 10.24
C PRO A 128 6.41 7.32 9.70
N LEU A 129 6.29 7.45 8.39
CA LEU A 129 5.62 8.56 7.70
C LEU A 129 4.28 8.15 7.09
N VAL A 130 3.85 6.90 7.25
CA VAL A 130 2.69 6.35 6.56
C VAL A 130 1.69 5.75 7.55
N ASP A 131 0.45 5.59 7.12
CA ASP A 131 -0.62 4.99 7.93
C ASP A 131 -0.54 3.47 7.97
N PHE A 132 -0.09 2.86 6.86
CA PHE A 132 0.03 1.41 6.71
C PHE A 132 1.33 1.03 6.00
N ALA A 133 1.86 -0.14 6.33
CA ALA A 133 3.01 -0.73 5.66
C ALA A 133 2.74 -2.22 5.41
N ASP A 134 2.92 -2.65 4.17
CA ASP A 134 2.86 -4.04 3.73
C ASP A 134 4.16 -4.38 3.00
N LEU A 135 5.12 -4.94 3.73
CA LEU A 135 6.52 -5.07 3.34
C LEU A 135 7.05 -6.47 3.62
N ASP A 136 6.35 -7.47 3.17
CA ASP A 136 6.67 -8.88 3.35
C ASP A 136 7.37 -9.54 2.15
N GLY A 137 7.57 -8.80 1.05
CA GLY A 137 8.03 -9.33 -0.24
C GLY A 137 9.34 -10.10 -0.19
N ASN A 138 10.25 -9.78 0.73
CA ASN A 138 11.49 -10.52 0.92
C ASN A 138 11.32 -11.89 1.60
N LEU A 139 10.20 -12.11 2.28
CA LEU A 139 9.88 -13.40 2.89
C LEU A 139 9.40 -14.43 1.85
N LEU A 140 9.07 -13.98 0.64
CA LEU A 140 8.54 -14.79 -0.45
C LEU A 140 9.63 -15.30 -1.40
N ILE A 141 10.90 -14.96 -1.18
CA ILE A 141 12.03 -15.37 -2.02
C ILE A 141 13.04 -16.19 -1.22
N SER A 142 13.71 -17.12 -1.91
CA SER A 142 14.76 -17.98 -1.34
C SER A 142 16.18 -17.64 -1.79
N ASN A 143 16.32 -16.70 -2.73
CA ASN A 143 17.58 -16.34 -3.38
C ASN A 143 18.01 -14.89 -3.10
N ASP A 144 17.61 -14.37 -1.96
CA ASP A 144 18.02 -13.02 -1.54
C ASP A 144 19.54 -12.97 -1.35
N ARG A 145 20.14 -11.93 -1.88
CA ARG A 145 21.59 -11.67 -1.78
C ARG A 145 21.93 -10.55 -0.81
N PHE A 146 20.91 -10.12 -0.05
CA PHE A 146 21.05 -9.02 0.89
C PHE A 146 20.48 -9.42 2.25
N LYS A 147 21.12 -8.92 3.30
CA LYS A 147 20.57 -8.89 4.64
C LYS A 147 20.24 -7.45 4.99
N GLY A 148 19.01 -7.19 5.38
CA GLY A 148 18.48 -5.85 5.68
C GLY A 148 17.69 -5.82 6.97
N VAL A 149 16.52 -5.18 6.93
CA VAL A 149 15.57 -5.14 8.05
C VAL A 149 15.13 -6.54 8.46
N GLU A 150 14.85 -6.72 9.74
CA GLU A 150 14.31 -7.96 10.26
C GLU A 150 12.79 -7.86 10.41
N VAL A 151 12.09 -8.90 9.96
CA VAL A 151 10.65 -9.05 10.13
C VAL A 151 10.40 -10.19 11.13
N VAL A 152 9.92 -9.84 12.31
CA VAL A 152 9.63 -10.82 13.36
C VAL A 152 8.17 -10.68 13.79
N LYS A 153 7.38 -11.71 13.60
CA LYS A 153 5.94 -11.73 13.93
C LYS A 153 5.19 -10.50 13.38
N GLY A 154 5.43 -10.16 12.13
CA GLY A 154 4.81 -9.01 11.45
C GLY A 154 5.38 -7.63 11.83
N LYS A 155 6.37 -7.57 12.72
CA LYS A 155 7.03 -6.32 13.09
C LYS A 155 8.35 -6.17 12.33
N ILE A 156 8.49 -5.05 11.62
CA ILE A 156 9.74 -4.65 10.98
C ILE A 156 10.57 -3.85 11.98
N THR A 157 11.85 -4.20 12.08
CA THR A 157 12.82 -3.46 12.89
C THR A 157 13.93 -2.94 12.01
N LEU A 158 14.09 -1.61 11.98
CA LEU A 158 15.24 -0.96 11.34
C LEU A 158 16.50 -1.21 12.16
N ASN A 159 17.64 -1.33 11.50
CA ASN A 159 18.93 -1.48 12.15
C ASN A 159 19.75 -0.17 12.07
N ASP A 160 20.84 -0.09 12.81
CA ASP A 160 21.69 1.11 12.90
C ASP A 160 22.85 1.11 11.86
N LEU A 161 22.76 0.27 10.83
CA LEU A 161 23.77 0.26 9.76
C LEU A 161 23.61 1.49 8.85
N PRO A 162 24.71 1.95 8.22
CA PRO A 162 24.67 3.10 7.33
C PRO A 162 23.70 2.94 6.15
N GLY A 163 23.20 4.07 5.65
CA GLY A 163 22.29 4.13 4.50
C GLY A 163 20.92 3.53 4.82
N ILE A 164 20.48 2.55 4.04
CA ILE A 164 19.22 1.84 4.24
C ILE A 164 19.36 0.58 5.11
N GLY A 165 20.51 0.41 5.76
CA GLY A 165 20.74 -0.70 6.69
C GLY A 165 20.91 -2.06 6.01
N VAL A 166 21.55 -2.13 4.84
CA VAL A 166 21.69 -3.35 4.04
C VAL A 166 23.13 -3.79 3.91
N MET A 167 23.36 -5.09 4.03
CA MET A 167 24.63 -5.75 3.71
C MET A 167 24.42 -6.76 2.58
N LYS A 168 25.41 -6.89 1.69
CA LYS A 168 25.46 -7.97 0.72
C LYS A 168 25.95 -9.25 1.39
N ILE A 169 25.34 -10.39 1.10
CA ILE A 169 25.71 -11.73 1.57
C ILE A 169 26.21 -12.59 0.41
#